data_a0666ae29896aed7ae1d9990612b6a8a
#
_entry.id   a0666ae29896aed7ae1d9990612b6a8a
#
_cell.length_a   1.000
_cell.length_b   1.000
_cell.length_c   1.000
_cell.angle_alpha   90.00
_cell.angle_beta   90.00
_cell.angle_gamma   90.00
#
_symmetry.space_group_name_H-M   'P 1'
#
loop_
_entity.id
_entity.type
_entity.pdbx_description
1 polymer ?
#
loop_
_entity_poly.entity_id
_entity_poly.type
_entity_poly.pdbx_seq_one_letter_code
_entity_poly.pdbx_strand_id
1 'polypeptide(L)'
;ILVTAIHGGGIEPGTTEIARRISNVGKYNFYTFEGLRKSNNDQLHVTSTHFNEPILDKLLKNTKETLSIHGFSGDDPIVYIGGKDKEMSHSIAKELRKKDFTVKESPNKIDAKSSDNIANKNESNSGVQLELTTALRKQFFKHYKLDRHTRSDSDKYTKDFYKFANAVQKGVEKVN
;
A
#
# COMPACT_ATOMS: atom_id res chain seq x y z
N ILE A 1 -10.74 -9.41 3.49
CA ILE A 1 -9.52 -8.71 3.05
C ILE A 1 -9.09 -7.70 4.09
N LEU A 2 -7.81 -7.57 4.32
CA LEU A 2 -7.18 -6.54 5.14
C LEU A 2 -6.26 -5.69 4.27
N VAL A 3 -6.50 -4.38 4.21
CA VAL A 3 -5.59 -3.41 3.59
C VAL A 3 -4.73 -2.77 4.67
N THR A 4 -3.42 -2.77 4.50
CA THR A 4 -2.49 -2.25 5.50
C THR A 4 -1.58 -1.16 4.96
N ALA A 5 -1.18 -0.22 5.84
CA ALA A 5 -0.08 0.73 5.64
C ALA A 5 0.73 0.81 6.94
N ILE A 6 1.68 -0.11 7.10
CA ILE A 6 2.48 -0.19 8.33
C ILE A 6 3.57 0.90 8.45
N HIS A 7 3.79 1.65 7.40
CA HIS A 7 4.69 2.81 7.35
C HIS A 7 3.93 4.11 7.05
N GLY A 8 2.74 4.24 7.63
CA GLY A 8 1.85 5.35 7.38
C GLY A 8 2.32 6.71 7.93
N GLY A 9 1.51 7.72 7.71
CA GLY A 9 1.78 9.06 8.17
C GLY A 9 3.02 9.68 7.54
N GLY A 10 3.97 10.07 8.35
CA GLY A 10 5.24 10.67 7.90
C GLY A 10 6.37 9.66 7.65
N ILE A 11 6.18 8.36 7.85
CA ILE A 11 7.19 7.32 7.59
C ILE A 11 7.36 7.16 6.07
N GLU A 12 6.31 6.80 5.38
CA GLU A 12 6.22 6.72 3.91
C GLU A 12 5.00 7.54 3.46
N PRO A 13 5.12 8.87 3.34
CA PRO A 13 3.99 9.76 3.14
C PRO A 13 3.14 9.41 1.90
N GLY A 14 1.82 9.37 2.08
CA GLY A 14 0.84 9.05 1.04
C GLY A 14 0.31 7.61 1.10
N THR A 15 0.97 6.71 1.83
CA THR A 15 0.58 5.29 1.92
C THR A 15 -0.70 5.09 2.72
N THR A 16 -0.85 5.77 3.87
CA THR A 16 -2.09 5.71 4.67
C THR A 16 -3.29 6.16 3.88
N GLU A 17 -3.18 7.28 3.19
CA GLU A 17 -4.29 7.91 2.47
C GLU A 17 -4.79 7.00 1.35
N ILE A 18 -3.88 6.43 0.56
CA ILE A 18 -4.24 5.53 -0.53
C ILE A 18 -4.77 4.18 -0.03
N ALA A 19 -4.16 3.61 1.02
CA ALA A 19 -4.62 2.36 1.63
C ALA A 19 -6.03 2.51 2.23
N ARG A 20 -6.27 3.61 2.95
CA ARG A 20 -7.60 3.96 3.49
C ARG A 20 -8.64 4.10 2.37
N ARG A 21 -8.28 4.75 1.27
CA ARG A 21 -9.21 4.90 0.13
C ARG A 21 -9.56 3.57 -0.51
N ILE A 22 -8.58 2.69 -0.73
CA ILE A 22 -8.81 1.33 -1.27
C ILE A 22 -9.74 0.56 -0.33
N SER A 23 -9.46 0.58 0.97
CA SER A 23 -10.28 -0.08 1.98
C SER A 23 -11.73 0.44 1.98
N ASN A 24 -11.92 1.77 1.95
CA ASN A 24 -13.26 2.37 1.97
C ASN A 24 -14.08 2.00 0.73
N VAL A 25 -13.47 2.00 -0.46
CA VAL A 25 -14.17 1.65 -1.71
C VAL A 25 -14.56 0.18 -1.73
N GLY A 26 -13.64 -0.70 -1.30
CA GLY A 26 -13.87 -2.15 -1.28
C GLY A 26 -14.62 -2.65 -0.03
N LYS A 27 -14.88 -1.77 0.95
CA LYS A 27 -15.44 -2.15 2.27
C LYS A 27 -14.59 -3.22 2.97
N TYR A 28 -13.26 -3.08 2.87
CA TYR A 28 -12.29 -3.98 3.46
C TYR A 28 -11.89 -3.53 4.86
N ASN A 29 -11.37 -4.44 5.67
CA ASN A 29 -10.70 -4.09 6.91
C ASN A 29 -9.47 -3.22 6.63
N PHE A 30 -9.17 -2.31 7.53
CA PHE A 30 -8.07 -1.38 7.39
C PHE A 30 -7.21 -1.32 8.64
N TYR A 31 -5.90 -1.34 8.46
CA TYR A 31 -4.92 -1.10 9.52
C TYR A 31 -3.85 -0.12 9.04
N THR A 32 -3.45 0.81 9.89
CA THR A 32 -2.31 1.69 9.65
C THR A 32 -1.51 1.91 10.92
N PHE A 33 -0.18 1.96 10.78
CA PHE A 33 0.72 2.48 11.80
C PHE A 33 1.32 3.78 11.26
N GLU A 34 1.15 4.89 11.98
CA GLU A 34 1.45 6.22 11.46
C GLU A 34 2.53 6.94 12.26
N GLY A 35 3.55 7.43 11.59
CA GLY A 35 4.50 8.39 12.16
C GLY A 35 3.88 9.79 12.19
N LEU A 36 3.67 10.34 13.39
CA LEU A 36 3.00 11.63 13.60
C LEU A 36 3.94 12.74 14.07
N ARG A 37 5.24 12.48 14.12
CA ARG A 37 6.24 13.50 14.47
C ARG A 37 6.30 14.61 13.42
N LYS A 38 6.79 15.79 13.80
CA LYS A 38 7.05 16.89 12.85
C LYS A 38 8.15 16.53 11.84
N SER A 39 9.15 15.73 12.27
CA SER A 39 10.30 15.28 11.49
C SER A 39 10.82 13.94 12.00
N ASN A 40 11.76 13.33 11.26
CA ASN A 40 12.44 12.08 11.64
C ASN A 40 11.48 10.89 11.85
N ASN A 41 10.40 10.83 11.07
CA ASN A 41 9.48 9.70 11.12
C ASN A 41 10.09 8.42 10.52
N ASP A 42 11.13 8.54 9.70
CA ASP A 42 11.95 7.45 9.17
C ASP A 42 12.54 6.56 10.28
N GLN A 43 12.81 7.12 11.47
CA GLN A 43 13.25 6.37 12.65
C GLN A 43 12.17 5.40 13.20
N LEU A 44 10.91 5.54 12.77
CA LEU A 44 9.81 4.65 13.13
C LEU A 44 9.61 3.52 12.10
N HIS A 45 10.46 3.49 11.07
CA HIS A 45 10.39 2.46 10.03
C HIS A 45 10.90 1.13 10.58
N VAL A 46 10.01 0.16 10.70
CA VAL A 46 10.31 -1.24 11.03
C VAL A 46 10.03 -2.09 9.81
N THR A 47 11.04 -2.80 9.30
CA THR A 47 10.87 -3.64 8.12
C THR A 47 9.71 -4.63 8.27
N SER A 48 8.99 -4.89 7.18
CA SER A 48 7.79 -5.74 7.14
C SER A 48 8.00 -7.16 7.68
N THR A 49 9.23 -7.67 7.65
CA THR A 49 9.58 -9.00 8.20
C THR A 49 9.79 -8.99 9.71
N HIS A 50 10.00 -7.82 10.31
CA HIS A 50 10.19 -7.65 11.76
C HIS A 50 9.08 -6.83 12.41
N PHE A 51 8.08 -6.41 11.63
CA PHE A 51 6.95 -5.68 12.17
C PHE A 51 6.08 -6.62 13.01
N ASN A 52 5.99 -6.31 14.30
CA ASN A 52 5.27 -7.12 15.27
C ASN A 52 4.40 -6.20 16.14
N GLU A 53 3.10 -6.15 15.82
CA GLU A 53 2.15 -5.33 16.54
C GLU A 53 0.90 -6.18 16.84
N PRO A 54 0.52 -6.33 18.13
CA PRO A 54 -0.49 -7.31 18.55
C PRO A 54 -1.86 -7.19 17.90
N ILE A 55 -2.29 -5.95 17.57
CA ILE A 55 -3.59 -5.73 16.91
C ILE A 55 -3.52 -6.19 15.46
N LEU A 56 -2.44 -5.84 14.75
CA LEU A 56 -2.24 -6.30 13.38
C LEU A 56 -2.13 -7.81 13.31
N ASP A 57 -1.37 -8.43 14.21
CA ASP A 57 -1.23 -9.89 14.27
C ASP A 57 -2.58 -10.59 14.47
N LYS A 58 -3.44 -10.03 15.32
CA LYS A 58 -4.80 -10.54 15.53
C LYS A 58 -5.67 -10.36 14.29
N LEU A 59 -5.57 -9.24 13.59
CA LEU A 59 -6.32 -9.00 12.35
C LEU A 59 -5.87 -9.97 11.25
N LEU A 60 -4.58 -10.17 11.07
CA LEU A 60 -4.02 -11.07 10.06
C LEU A 60 -4.48 -12.52 10.28
N LYS A 61 -4.47 -13.01 11.51
CA LYS A 61 -4.93 -14.37 11.86
C LYS A 61 -6.42 -14.62 11.56
N ASN A 62 -7.21 -13.59 11.35
CA ASN A 62 -8.65 -13.66 11.04
C ASN A 62 -8.95 -13.10 9.63
N THR A 63 -7.96 -13.10 8.75
CA THR A 63 -8.07 -12.53 7.41
C THR A 63 -7.44 -13.49 6.39
N LYS A 64 -8.20 -13.82 5.36
CA LYS A 64 -7.69 -14.70 4.28
C LYS A 64 -6.71 -14.00 3.35
N GLU A 65 -6.89 -12.70 3.09
CA GLU A 65 -6.15 -11.97 2.09
C GLU A 65 -5.65 -10.63 2.63
N THR A 66 -4.42 -10.29 2.28
CA THR A 66 -3.78 -9.05 2.72
C THR A 66 -3.21 -8.30 1.53
N LEU A 67 -3.52 -7.00 1.48
CA LEU A 67 -2.90 -6.02 0.59
C LEU A 67 -2.13 -5.00 1.42
N SER A 68 -0.80 -5.00 1.29
CA SER A 68 0.08 -4.08 2.00
C SER A 68 0.56 -2.96 1.07
N ILE A 69 0.41 -1.71 1.52
CA ILE A 69 0.80 -0.51 0.77
C ILE A 69 2.02 0.10 1.41
N HIS A 70 3.09 0.21 0.63
CA HIS A 70 4.38 0.76 1.01
C HIS A 70 4.83 1.89 0.10
N GLY A 71 5.76 2.70 0.60
CA GLY A 71 6.43 3.72 -0.16
C GLY A 71 7.86 3.33 -0.49
N PHE A 72 8.26 3.55 -1.72
CA PHE A 72 9.62 3.33 -2.20
C PHE A 72 10.22 4.63 -2.72
N SER A 73 11.54 4.77 -2.63
CA SER A 73 12.23 5.91 -3.24
C SER A 73 12.26 5.76 -4.76
N GLY A 74 12.10 6.86 -5.49
CA GLY A 74 12.21 6.86 -6.95
C GLY A 74 11.59 8.09 -7.57
N ASP A 75 12.23 8.53 -8.67
CA ASP A 75 11.88 9.76 -9.39
C ASP A 75 10.93 9.48 -10.58
N ASP A 76 10.78 8.22 -10.97
CA ASP A 76 9.77 7.80 -11.94
C ASP A 76 8.49 7.32 -11.24
N PRO A 77 7.29 7.61 -11.77
CA PRO A 77 6.02 7.21 -11.19
C PRO A 77 5.71 5.72 -11.47
N ILE A 78 6.26 4.85 -10.62
CA ILE A 78 6.16 3.39 -10.76
C ILE A 78 5.51 2.79 -9.51
N VAL A 79 4.67 1.77 -9.70
CA VAL A 79 4.30 0.83 -8.67
C VAL A 79 5.01 -0.49 -8.90
N TYR A 80 5.76 -0.94 -7.89
CA TYR A 80 6.30 -2.29 -7.88
C TYR A 80 5.33 -3.20 -7.14
N ILE A 81 5.09 -4.39 -7.69
CA ILE A 81 4.15 -5.35 -7.13
C ILE A 81 4.88 -6.65 -6.77
N GLY A 82 4.67 -7.12 -5.55
CA GLY A 82 5.26 -8.31 -4.99
C GLY A 82 4.28 -9.08 -4.11
N GLY A 83 4.79 -10.06 -3.39
CA GLY A 83 4.02 -10.95 -2.53
C GLY A 83 3.89 -12.36 -3.07
N LYS A 84 3.27 -13.23 -2.27
CA LYS A 84 3.05 -14.64 -2.63
C LYS A 84 1.77 -14.86 -3.41
N ASP A 85 0.77 -14.01 -3.25
CA ASP A 85 -0.50 -14.11 -3.96
C ASP A 85 -0.34 -13.64 -5.41
N LYS A 86 -0.13 -14.58 -6.30
CA LYS A 86 0.11 -14.33 -7.73
C LYS A 86 -1.16 -13.96 -8.49
N GLU A 87 -2.28 -14.53 -8.10
CA GLU A 87 -3.56 -14.28 -8.75
C GLU A 87 -4.02 -12.85 -8.49
N MET A 88 -4.04 -12.42 -7.23
CA MET A 88 -4.37 -11.05 -6.85
C MET A 88 -3.35 -10.06 -7.42
N SER A 89 -2.03 -10.35 -7.34
CA SER A 89 -0.99 -9.50 -7.92
C SER A 89 -1.21 -9.27 -9.42
N HIS A 90 -1.45 -10.34 -10.17
CA HIS A 90 -1.68 -10.26 -11.62
C HIS A 90 -2.96 -9.45 -11.94
N SER A 91 -4.03 -9.70 -11.22
CA SER A 91 -5.30 -8.98 -11.39
C SER A 91 -5.15 -7.48 -11.12
N ILE A 92 -4.52 -7.10 -10.00
CA ILE A 92 -4.24 -5.70 -9.65
C ILE A 92 -3.36 -5.05 -10.73
N ALA A 93 -2.28 -5.71 -11.14
CA ALA A 93 -1.37 -5.19 -12.16
C ALA A 93 -2.11 -4.93 -13.49
N LYS A 94 -3.00 -5.83 -13.90
CA LYS A 94 -3.82 -5.70 -15.10
C LYS A 94 -4.74 -4.47 -15.03
N GLU A 95 -5.44 -4.27 -13.91
CA GLU A 95 -6.35 -3.13 -13.77
C GLU A 95 -5.61 -1.78 -13.66
N LEU A 96 -4.44 -1.75 -13.01
CA LEU A 96 -3.59 -0.57 -12.95
C LEU A 96 -3.07 -0.18 -14.36
N ARG A 97 -2.56 -1.14 -15.14
CA ARG A 97 -2.09 -0.90 -16.51
C ARG A 97 -3.19 -0.38 -17.44
N LYS A 98 -4.44 -0.84 -17.28
CA LYS A 98 -5.60 -0.30 -18.02
C LYS A 98 -5.90 1.17 -17.68
N LYS A 99 -5.33 1.68 -16.62
CA LYS A 99 -5.46 3.06 -16.16
C LYS A 99 -4.16 3.86 -16.36
N ASP A 100 -3.27 3.35 -17.20
CA ASP A 100 -2.03 3.98 -17.61
C ASP A 100 -0.99 4.12 -16.47
N PHE A 101 -1.13 3.34 -15.40
CA PHE A 101 -0.08 3.25 -14.38
C PHE A 101 1.04 2.30 -14.82
N THR A 102 2.28 2.73 -14.59
CA THR A 102 3.45 1.88 -14.82
C THR A 102 3.59 0.88 -13.68
N VAL A 103 3.43 -0.41 -14.00
CA VAL A 103 3.53 -1.51 -13.04
C VAL A 103 4.71 -2.40 -13.40
N LYS A 104 5.61 -2.61 -12.45
CA LYS A 104 6.77 -3.52 -12.56
C LYS A 104 6.73 -4.58 -11.45
N GLU A 105 7.35 -5.72 -11.68
CA GLU A 105 7.61 -6.67 -10.60
C GLU A 105 8.59 -6.08 -9.59
N SER A 106 8.38 -6.38 -8.32
CA SER A 106 9.27 -5.92 -7.26
C SER A 106 10.65 -6.56 -7.40
N PRO A 107 11.74 -5.77 -7.30
CA PRO A 107 13.08 -6.32 -7.15
C PRO A 107 13.18 -7.25 -5.93
N ASN A 108 14.10 -8.22 -5.96
CA ASN A 108 14.25 -9.23 -4.91
C ASN A 108 14.36 -8.67 -3.48
N LYS A 109 14.89 -7.48 -3.32
CA LYS A 109 15.03 -6.82 -2.00
C LYS A 109 13.71 -6.39 -1.37
N ILE A 110 12.66 -6.21 -2.18
CA ILE A 110 11.34 -5.74 -1.75
C ILE A 110 10.20 -6.59 -2.33
N ASP A 111 10.49 -7.83 -2.73
CA ASP A 111 9.54 -8.71 -3.42
C ASP A 111 8.45 -9.32 -2.51
N ALA A 112 8.56 -9.12 -1.19
CA ALA A 112 7.63 -9.59 -0.18
C ALA A 112 7.29 -11.09 -0.26
N LYS A 113 8.24 -11.94 -0.69
CA LYS A 113 8.04 -13.39 -0.78
C LYS A 113 8.36 -14.13 0.52
N SER A 114 9.03 -13.49 1.49
CA SER A 114 9.30 -14.09 2.79
C SER A 114 8.00 -14.42 3.53
N SER A 115 7.94 -15.59 4.19
CA SER A 115 6.86 -15.94 5.10
C SER A 115 6.78 -14.99 6.31
N ASP A 116 7.90 -14.35 6.67
CA ASP A 116 7.97 -13.42 7.79
C ASP A 116 7.42 -12.03 7.44
N ASN A 117 7.24 -11.73 6.13
CA ASN A 117 6.61 -10.47 5.73
C ASN A 117 5.14 -10.45 6.16
N ILE A 118 4.71 -9.33 6.76
CA ILE A 118 3.36 -9.19 7.33
C ILE A 118 2.26 -9.44 6.30
N ALA A 119 2.50 -9.15 5.03
CA ALA A 119 1.53 -9.42 3.97
C ALA A 119 1.20 -10.91 3.82
N ASN A 120 2.12 -11.81 4.25
CA ASN A 120 1.98 -13.26 4.13
C ASN A 120 1.64 -13.94 5.49
N LYS A 121 1.35 -13.18 6.55
CA LYS A 121 1.00 -13.75 7.87
C LYS A 121 -0.51 -13.94 8.08
N ASN A 122 -1.29 -13.84 7.02
CA ASN A 122 -2.72 -14.09 7.02
C ASN A 122 -3.04 -15.60 6.96
N GLU A 123 -4.32 -15.97 7.03
CA GLU A 123 -4.76 -17.38 7.00
C GLU A 123 -4.28 -18.16 5.78
N SER A 124 -4.19 -17.52 4.61
CA SER A 124 -3.72 -18.16 3.37
C SER A 124 -2.19 -18.27 3.25
N ASN A 125 -1.44 -17.66 4.17
CA ASN A 125 0.02 -17.49 4.10
C ASN A 125 0.49 -16.81 2.80
N SER A 126 -0.34 -15.96 2.23
CA SER A 126 -0.17 -15.39 0.91
C SER A 126 -0.84 -14.01 0.84
N GLY A 127 -0.12 -13.00 0.39
CA GLY A 127 -0.64 -11.65 0.24
C GLY A 127 0.06 -10.89 -0.88
N VAL A 128 -0.36 -9.65 -1.09
CA VAL A 128 0.21 -8.73 -2.08
C VAL A 128 0.82 -7.52 -1.38
N GLN A 129 1.97 -7.09 -1.87
CA GLN A 129 2.61 -5.84 -1.48
C GLN A 129 2.76 -4.92 -2.69
N LEU A 130 2.35 -3.66 -2.54
CA LEU A 130 2.56 -2.59 -3.51
C LEU A 130 3.55 -1.59 -2.94
N GLU A 131 4.65 -1.36 -3.68
CA GLU A 131 5.67 -0.36 -3.39
C GLU A 131 5.49 0.83 -4.33
N LEU A 132 5.03 1.95 -3.80
CA LEU A 132 4.73 3.15 -4.56
C LEU A 132 5.91 4.10 -4.52
N THR A 133 6.50 4.42 -5.66
CA THR A 133 7.62 5.37 -5.72
C THR A 133 7.23 6.75 -5.18
N THR A 134 8.22 7.51 -4.74
CA THR A 134 7.99 8.90 -4.28
C THR A 134 7.32 9.74 -5.38
N ALA A 135 7.75 9.58 -6.63
CA ALA A 135 7.15 10.29 -7.76
C ALA A 135 5.67 9.92 -7.95
N LEU A 136 5.32 8.63 -7.88
CA LEU A 136 3.93 8.19 -7.97
C LEU A 136 3.08 8.74 -6.81
N ARG A 137 3.56 8.64 -5.58
CA ARG A 137 2.84 9.17 -4.41
C ARG A 137 2.61 10.69 -4.50
N LYS A 138 3.59 11.43 -5.01
CA LYS A 138 3.45 12.87 -5.26
C LYS A 138 2.34 13.20 -6.27
N GLN A 139 2.13 12.39 -7.31
CA GLN A 139 1.05 12.58 -8.28
C GLN A 139 -0.36 12.49 -7.67
N PHE A 140 -0.50 11.81 -6.53
CA PHE A 140 -1.78 11.67 -5.85
C PHE A 140 -2.27 12.95 -5.16
N PHE A 141 -1.40 13.96 -5.01
CA PHE A 141 -1.71 15.18 -4.28
C PHE A 141 -1.43 16.43 -5.12
N LYS A 142 -2.28 17.45 -4.97
CA LYS A 142 -2.10 18.74 -5.63
C LYS A 142 -0.72 19.32 -5.33
N HIS A 143 -0.14 19.96 -6.34
CA HIS A 143 1.19 20.57 -6.29
C HIS A 143 2.32 19.58 -5.99
N TYR A 144 2.09 18.26 -6.18
CA TYR A 144 3.06 17.20 -5.91
C TYR A 144 3.63 17.21 -4.49
N LYS A 145 2.82 17.64 -3.51
CA LYS A 145 3.22 17.80 -2.10
C LYS A 145 2.80 16.61 -1.26
N LEU A 146 3.74 16.09 -0.47
CA LEU A 146 3.52 14.99 0.48
C LEU A 146 3.55 15.45 1.95
N ASP A 147 3.48 16.75 2.20
CA ASP A 147 3.38 17.26 3.57
C ASP A 147 2.03 16.88 4.23
N ARG A 148 2.04 16.85 5.57
CA ARG A 148 0.87 16.44 6.35
C ARG A 148 -0.39 17.27 6.04
N HIS A 149 -0.24 18.58 5.88
CA HIS A 149 -1.36 19.46 5.60
C HIS A 149 -2.04 19.13 4.26
N THR A 150 -1.24 18.84 3.23
CA THR A 150 -1.76 18.43 1.92
C THR A 150 -2.45 17.07 1.99
N ARG A 151 -1.83 16.10 2.65
CA ARG A 151 -2.37 14.72 2.74
C ARG A 151 -3.62 14.60 3.63
N SER A 152 -3.79 15.48 4.62
CA SER A 152 -4.96 15.48 5.51
C SER A 152 -6.20 16.14 4.92
N ASP A 153 -6.10 16.74 3.74
CA ASP A 153 -7.17 17.48 3.08
C ASP A 153 -7.58 16.78 1.78
N SER A 154 -8.75 16.14 1.78
CA SER A 154 -9.25 15.41 0.61
C SER A 154 -9.49 16.28 -0.62
N ASP A 155 -9.68 17.60 -0.45
CA ASP A 155 -9.82 18.54 -1.56
C ASP A 155 -8.50 18.72 -2.34
N LYS A 156 -7.40 18.25 -1.77
CA LYS A 156 -6.07 18.24 -2.39
C LYS A 156 -5.72 16.93 -3.08
N TYR A 157 -6.61 15.94 -3.06
CA TYR A 157 -6.40 14.69 -3.77
C TYR A 157 -6.68 14.88 -5.28
N THR A 158 -5.83 14.28 -6.11
CA THR A 158 -5.93 14.37 -7.57
C THR A 158 -6.84 13.30 -8.15
N LYS A 159 -7.17 13.43 -9.45
CA LYS A 159 -7.87 12.38 -10.18
C LYS A 159 -7.09 11.06 -10.16
N ASP A 160 -5.76 11.11 -10.21
CA ASP A 160 -4.91 9.91 -10.19
C ASP A 160 -4.95 9.16 -8.86
N PHE A 161 -5.11 9.86 -7.74
CA PHE A 161 -5.36 9.24 -6.44
C PHE A 161 -6.59 8.31 -6.48
N TYR A 162 -7.72 8.84 -6.94
CA TYR A 162 -8.97 8.08 -7.01
C TYR A 162 -8.90 6.98 -8.08
N LYS A 163 -8.30 7.29 -9.23
CA LYS A 163 -8.12 6.34 -10.34
C LYS A 163 -7.28 5.14 -9.93
N PHE A 164 -6.19 5.38 -9.18
CA PHE A 164 -5.33 4.33 -8.64
C PHE A 164 -6.08 3.46 -7.64
N ALA A 165 -6.70 4.05 -6.63
CA ALA A 165 -7.44 3.30 -5.61
C ALA A 165 -8.55 2.43 -6.19
N ASN A 166 -9.32 2.97 -7.14
CA ASN A 166 -10.40 2.24 -7.81
C ASN A 166 -9.85 1.09 -8.69
N ALA A 167 -8.69 1.29 -9.35
CA ALA A 167 -8.08 0.24 -10.15
C ALA A 167 -7.57 -0.92 -9.28
N VAL A 168 -6.92 -0.60 -8.17
CA VAL A 168 -6.47 -1.62 -7.19
C VAL A 168 -7.67 -2.39 -6.64
N GLN A 169 -8.69 -1.68 -6.14
CA GLN A 169 -9.90 -2.29 -5.60
C GLN A 169 -10.57 -3.23 -6.62
N LYS A 170 -10.70 -2.79 -7.88
CA LYS A 170 -11.26 -3.62 -8.96
C LYS A 170 -10.41 -4.86 -9.25
N GLY A 171 -9.09 -4.75 -9.13
CA GLY A 171 -8.18 -5.89 -9.26
C GLY A 171 -8.39 -6.92 -8.16
N VAL A 172 -8.61 -6.45 -6.93
CA VAL A 172 -8.92 -7.29 -5.78
C VAL A 172 -10.27 -7.99 -5.94
N GLU A 173 -11.34 -7.26 -6.31
CA GLU A 173 -12.69 -7.83 -6.49
C GLU A 173 -12.78 -8.95 -7.52
N LYS A 174 -11.90 -8.97 -8.51
CA LYS A 174 -11.97 -9.96 -9.60
C LYS A 174 -11.50 -11.35 -9.23
N VAL A 175 -10.83 -11.49 -8.09
CA VAL A 175 -10.30 -12.75 -7.59
C VAL A 175 -10.98 -13.21 -6.30
N ASN A 176 -11.96 -12.43 -5.85
CA ASN A 176 -12.85 -12.67 -4.73
C ASN A 176 -14.29 -12.66 -5.20
#